data_4d4ced89237b834dc234e415b488476d
#
_entry.id   4d4ced89237b834dc234e415b488476d
#
_cell.length_a   1.000
_cell.length_b   1.000
_cell.length_c   1.000
_cell.angle_alpha   90.00
_cell.angle_beta   90.00
_cell.angle_gamma   90.00
#
_symmetry.space_group_name_H-M   'P 1'
#
loop_
_entity.id
_entity.type
_entity.pdbx_description
1 polymer ?
#
loop_
_entity_poly.entity_id
_entity_poly.type
_entity_poly.pdbx_seq_one_letter_code
_entity_poly.pdbx_strand_id
1 'polypeptide(L)'
;MVYVLDIDGQPLMPTTRHGKVRRLLNSHLAKVVKRCPFTIQLLYQSTKEIQPVSLGVDAGSKHIGMAATTEKKVVYQEELSPRNDVVKLLSARRTLRRTRRNRKTRYRKPRFNNRVHSKHKGWLAPSVEVKIQEHITAIKRICQILPISEIHVEISEFDLQRLKAMEEGSPLPVGTDYQLGEQYDFYNTRQYVLHRDGYTFQCCGTHDNNIKLHVHHIESRQTGGDAPSNLITLCEHCHKALHKGKLELPKGKKRGKTYRDATFMGIMRKTLLERLRKEVDVPASGTYGYITKYWRERAGLEKSHINDAICISKYPYAKPLDTYYLTKAVRNHNRQIHKSNFSKGGIRKRNQAPYLVKGFRLFDKVLYQG
;
A
#
# COMPACT_ATOMS: atom_id res chain seq x y z
N MET A 1 6.59 27.11 1.30
CA MET A 1 5.32 27.41 2.00
C MET A 1 5.50 27.15 3.48
N VAL A 2 4.92 27.95 4.38
CA VAL A 2 4.92 27.77 5.83
C VAL A 2 3.50 27.52 6.29
N TYR A 3 3.28 26.42 7.00
CA TYR A 3 1.97 26.09 7.58
C TYR A 3 1.84 26.72 8.94
N VAL A 4 0.66 27.22 9.27
CA VAL A 4 0.41 28.02 10.45
C VAL A 4 -0.72 27.40 11.25
N LEU A 5 -0.49 27.24 12.54
CA LEU A 5 -1.51 26.85 13.52
C LEU A 5 -1.84 28.05 14.41
N ASP A 6 -3.07 28.15 14.84
CA ASP A 6 -3.47 29.13 15.86
C ASP A 6 -2.96 28.75 17.26
N ILE A 7 -3.33 29.54 18.28
CA ILE A 7 -2.95 29.29 19.67
C ILE A 7 -3.47 27.92 20.19
N ASP A 8 -4.62 27.50 19.70
CA ASP A 8 -5.27 26.24 20.07
C ASP A 8 -4.74 25.04 19.29
N GLY A 9 -3.80 25.27 18.36
CA GLY A 9 -3.24 24.24 17.47
C GLY A 9 -4.12 23.92 16.27
N GLN A 10 -5.17 24.72 16.00
CA GLN A 10 -6.03 24.52 14.82
C GLN A 10 -5.34 25.10 13.57
N PRO A 11 -5.48 24.44 12.41
CA PRO A 11 -4.82 24.89 11.19
C PRO A 11 -5.43 26.17 10.64
N LEU A 12 -4.56 27.09 10.25
CA LEU A 12 -4.88 28.31 9.54
C LEU A 12 -4.37 28.22 8.08
N MET A 13 -4.67 29.24 7.27
CA MET A 13 -4.15 29.32 5.91
C MET A 13 -2.62 29.42 5.89
N PRO A 14 -1.94 28.65 5.03
CA PRO A 14 -0.50 28.67 4.91
C PRO A 14 -0.01 30.00 4.28
N THR A 15 1.22 30.36 4.56
CA THR A 15 1.80 31.62 4.10
C THR A 15 3.12 31.43 3.34
N THR A 16 3.37 32.31 2.37
CA THR A 16 4.66 32.44 1.69
C THR A 16 5.48 33.64 2.21
N ARG A 17 4.94 34.37 3.20
CA ARG A 17 5.59 35.55 3.77
C ARG A 17 6.69 35.20 4.76
N HIS A 18 7.80 34.65 4.29
CA HIS A 18 8.89 34.15 5.14
C HIS A 18 9.45 35.21 6.09
N GLY A 19 9.52 36.49 5.64
CA GLY A 19 9.97 37.59 6.49
C GLY A 19 9.05 37.86 7.69
N LYS A 20 7.72 37.74 7.49
CA LYS A 20 6.75 37.84 8.61
C LYS A 20 6.96 36.70 9.59
N VAL A 21 7.12 35.48 9.08
CA VAL A 21 7.36 34.29 9.92
C VAL A 21 8.62 34.42 10.75
N ARG A 22 9.72 34.90 10.15
CA ARG A 22 10.99 35.15 10.86
C ARG A 22 10.81 36.17 12.00
N ARG A 23 10.11 37.29 11.74
CA ARG A 23 9.81 38.28 12.79
C ARG A 23 8.99 37.67 13.93
N LEU A 24 7.93 36.89 13.65
CA LEU A 24 7.12 36.26 14.68
C LEU A 24 7.92 35.26 15.53
N LEU A 25 8.85 34.53 14.94
CA LEU A 25 9.73 33.62 15.68
C LEU A 25 10.74 34.36 16.54
N ASN A 26 11.35 35.43 16.01
CA ASN A 26 12.34 36.23 16.73
C ASN A 26 11.70 37.00 17.92
N SER A 27 10.47 37.49 17.74
CA SER A 27 9.72 38.16 18.83
C SER A 27 8.97 37.19 19.76
N HIS A 28 9.24 35.88 19.66
CA HIS A 28 8.60 34.86 20.49
C HIS A 28 7.05 34.85 20.41
N LEU A 29 6.46 35.41 19.35
CA LEU A 29 5.03 35.38 19.09
C LEU A 29 4.58 34.10 18.36
N ALA A 30 5.54 33.28 17.91
CA ALA A 30 5.29 31.97 17.35
C ALA A 30 6.38 30.98 17.76
N LYS A 31 6.06 29.69 17.74
CA LYS A 31 7.03 28.59 17.94
C LYS A 31 7.00 27.62 16.78
N VAL A 32 8.12 26.97 16.49
CA VAL A 32 8.21 25.90 15.50
C VAL A 32 7.65 24.61 16.08
N VAL A 33 6.63 24.06 15.45
CA VAL A 33 5.99 22.78 15.86
C VAL A 33 6.53 21.62 15.03
N LYS A 34 6.79 21.86 13.74
CA LYS A 34 7.25 20.83 12.82
C LYS A 34 8.26 21.40 11.83
N ARG A 35 9.32 20.64 11.56
CA ARG A 35 10.36 21.06 10.62
C ARG A 35 10.01 20.72 9.16
N CYS A 36 9.35 19.60 8.95
CA CYS A 36 8.94 19.15 7.60
C CYS A 36 7.58 18.44 7.66
N PRO A 37 6.53 18.94 6.99
CA PRO A 37 6.41 20.28 6.41
C PRO A 37 6.63 21.38 7.47
N PHE A 38 7.26 22.49 7.08
CA PHE A 38 7.59 23.53 8.06
C PHE A 38 6.33 24.19 8.61
N THR A 39 6.07 24.00 9.90
CA THR A 39 4.84 24.43 10.58
C THR A 39 5.17 25.20 11.83
N ILE A 40 4.55 26.34 11.97
CA ILE A 40 4.62 27.19 13.17
C ILE A 40 3.26 27.24 13.88
N GLN A 41 3.28 27.48 15.18
CA GLN A 41 2.09 27.77 15.97
C GLN A 41 2.20 29.20 16.51
N LEU A 42 1.12 29.95 16.32
CA LEU A 42 1.00 31.28 16.90
C LEU A 42 0.78 31.20 18.42
N LEU A 43 1.34 32.12 19.16
CA LEU A 43 1.20 32.22 20.63
C LEU A 43 0.29 33.37 21.05
N TYR A 44 -0.46 33.91 20.12
CA TYR A 44 -1.46 34.96 20.35
C TYR A 44 -2.74 34.62 19.56
N GLN A 45 -3.84 35.21 19.99
CA GLN A 45 -5.11 35.08 19.27
C GLN A 45 -5.04 35.80 17.92
N SER A 46 -5.42 35.11 16.86
CA SER A 46 -5.50 35.65 15.51
C SER A 46 -6.91 35.48 14.95
N THR A 47 -7.24 36.28 13.93
CA THR A 47 -8.48 36.08 13.17
C THR A 47 -8.46 34.70 12.50
N LYS A 48 -9.58 33.98 12.61
CA LYS A 48 -9.73 32.62 12.05
C LYS A 48 -10.34 32.67 10.64
N GLU A 49 -9.90 33.60 9.81
CA GLU A 49 -10.31 33.66 8.41
C GLU A 49 -9.62 32.57 7.61
N ILE A 50 -10.38 31.57 7.17
CA ILE A 50 -9.91 30.47 6.35
C ILE A 50 -10.70 30.42 5.04
N GLN A 51 -9.99 30.07 3.95
CA GLN A 51 -10.61 29.77 2.67
C GLN A 51 -10.95 28.27 2.62
N PRO A 52 -11.96 27.86 1.88
CA PRO A 52 -12.20 26.43 1.60
C PRO A 52 -10.96 25.80 0.95
N VAL A 53 -10.48 24.70 1.52
CA VAL A 53 -9.37 23.92 0.98
C VAL A 53 -9.86 22.52 0.69
N SER A 54 -9.78 22.10 -0.57
CA SER A 54 -10.18 20.78 -1.01
C SER A 54 -8.96 19.88 -1.11
N LEU A 55 -9.01 18.68 -0.52
CA LEU A 55 -7.95 17.67 -0.59
C LEU A 55 -8.30 16.59 -1.59
N GLY A 56 -7.52 16.47 -2.66
CA GLY A 56 -7.59 15.37 -3.61
C GLY A 56 -6.59 14.27 -3.25
N VAL A 57 -7.04 13.02 -3.37
CA VAL A 57 -6.24 11.82 -3.07
C VAL A 57 -6.34 10.83 -4.21
N ASP A 58 -5.25 10.68 -4.96
CA ASP A 58 -5.05 9.57 -5.90
C ASP A 58 -4.59 8.35 -5.11
N ALA A 59 -5.55 7.51 -4.72
CA ALA A 59 -5.31 6.35 -3.87
C ALA A 59 -4.69 5.21 -4.67
N GLY A 60 -3.39 4.98 -4.49
CA GLY A 60 -2.61 3.95 -5.18
C GLY A 60 -2.02 2.87 -4.27
N SER A 61 -1.64 1.73 -4.85
CA SER A 61 -1.02 0.62 -4.10
C SER A 61 0.50 0.78 -3.93
N LYS A 62 1.15 1.52 -4.80
CA LYS A 62 2.61 1.76 -4.81
C LYS A 62 2.96 3.22 -4.59
N HIS A 63 2.13 4.11 -5.07
CA HIS A 63 2.23 5.54 -4.94
C HIS A 63 0.88 6.11 -4.57
N ILE A 64 0.87 7.14 -3.76
CA ILE A 64 -0.33 7.87 -3.35
C ILE A 64 -0.04 9.33 -3.63
N GLY A 65 -0.80 9.93 -4.55
CA GLY A 65 -0.76 11.36 -4.81
C GLY A 65 -1.71 12.08 -3.88
N MET A 66 -1.29 13.18 -3.30
CA MET A 66 -2.12 14.05 -2.47
C MET A 66 -1.87 15.51 -2.82
N ALA A 67 -2.95 16.26 -3.05
CA ALA A 67 -2.88 17.69 -3.31
C ALA A 67 -3.99 18.42 -2.58
N ALA A 68 -3.65 19.45 -1.82
CA ALA A 68 -4.62 20.36 -1.22
C ALA A 68 -4.68 21.65 -2.03
N THR A 69 -5.88 22.02 -2.47
CA THR A 69 -6.10 23.13 -3.39
C THR A 69 -7.11 24.13 -2.83
N THR A 70 -6.88 25.38 -3.16
CA THR A 70 -7.91 26.42 -3.13
C THR A 70 -8.35 26.68 -4.57
N GLU A 71 -9.36 27.48 -4.78
CA GLU A 71 -9.84 27.82 -6.12
C GLU A 71 -8.73 28.30 -7.08
N LYS A 72 -7.73 29.02 -6.56
CA LYS A 72 -6.70 29.67 -7.39
C LYS A 72 -5.34 28.95 -7.39
N LYS A 73 -4.99 28.25 -6.32
CA LYS A 73 -3.65 27.69 -6.15
C LYS A 73 -3.63 26.41 -5.34
N VAL A 74 -2.65 25.60 -5.63
CA VAL A 74 -2.28 24.46 -4.79
C VAL A 74 -1.53 24.96 -3.57
N VAL A 75 -1.88 24.47 -2.38
CA VAL A 75 -1.25 24.85 -1.10
C VAL A 75 -0.43 23.72 -0.48
N TYR A 76 -0.61 22.50 -0.98
CA TYR A 76 0.15 21.31 -0.57
C TYR A 76 0.21 20.29 -1.71
N GLN A 77 1.36 19.65 -1.89
CA GLN A 77 1.56 18.54 -2.82
C GLN A 77 2.45 17.50 -2.18
N GLU A 78 2.04 16.24 -2.26
CA GLU A 78 2.82 15.11 -1.73
C GLU A 78 2.66 13.88 -2.61
N GLU A 79 3.74 13.16 -2.83
CA GLU A 79 3.73 11.79 -3.30
C GLU A 79 4.25 10.89 -2.18
N LEU A 80 3.40 10.00 -1.69
CA LEU A 80 3.73 9.03 -0.65
C LEU A 80 3.92 7.64 -1.25
N SER A 81 5.07 7.03 -0.97
CA SER A 81 5.30 5.61 -1.25
C SER A 81 4.86 4.76 -0.05
N PRO A 82 3.74 4.01 -0.13
CA PRO A 82 3.27 3.14 0.95
C PRO A 82 4.17 1.91 1.11
N ARG A 83 4.07 1.24 2.24
CA ARG A 83 4.85 0.04 2.53
C ARG A 83 4.48 -1.12 1.62
N ASN A 84 5.48 -1.68 0.95
CA ASN A 84 5.36 -2.86 0.10
C ASN A 84 6.09 -4.09 0.67
N ASP A 85 6.66 -3.97 1.87
CA ASP A 85 7.44 -5.02 2.55
C ASP A 85 6.61 -5.98 3.42
N VAL A 86 5.33 -5.68 3.66
CA VAL A 86 4.47 -6.41 4.61
C VAL A 86 4.39 -7.90 4.28
N VAL A 87 4.15 -8.26 3.02
CA VAL A 87 4.05 -9.67 2.58
C VAL A 87 5.39 -10.39 2.80
N LYS A 88 6.51 -9.75 2.45
CA LYS A 88 7.87 -10.29 2.65
C LYS A 88 8.16 -10.51 4.13
N LEU A 89 7.81 -9.56 4.98
CA LEU A 89 8.02 -9.67 6.44
C LEU A 89 7.13 -10.75 7.07
N LEU A 90 5.88 -10.91 6.62
CA LEU A 90 5.00 -11.99 7.07
C LEU A 90 5.53 -13.36 6.66
N SER A 91 6.06 -13.51 5.44
CA SER A 91 6.71 -14.72 4.97
C SER A 91 7.95 -15.05 5.79
N ALA A 92 8.84 -14.10 6.03
CA ALA A 92 10.01 -14.27 6.89
C ALA A 92 9.60 -14.68 8.30
N ARG A 93 8.57 -14.06 8.88
CA ARG A 93 8.02 -14.44 10.18
C ARG A 93 7.48 -15.88 10.19
N ARG A 94 6.83 -16.31 9.11
CA ARG A 94 6.34 -17.69 8.95
C ARG A 94 7.51 -18.67 8.94
N THR A 95 8.56 -18.38 8.18
CA THR A 95 9.78 -19.21 8.10
C THR A 95 10.48 -19.32 9.46
N LEU A 96 10.68 -18.21 10.16
CA LEU A 96 11.27 -18.19 11.50
C LEU A 96 10.45 -18.98 12.53
N ARG A 97 9.12 -18.90 12.46
CA ARG A 97 8.22 -19.70 13.31
C ARG A 97 8.32 -21.19 12.98
N ARG A 98 8.42 -21.57 11.71
CA ARG A 98 8.61 -22.96 11.26
C ARG A 98 9.93 -23.51 11.78
N THR A 99 11.04 -22.80 11.60
CA THR A 99 12.36 -23.17 12.11
C THR A 99 12.36 -23.34 13.63
N ARG A 100 11.70 -22.40 14.36
CA ARG A 100 11.58 -22.49 15.82
C ARG A 100 10.81 -23.73 16.28
N ARG A 101 9.77 -24.15 15.56
CA ARG A 101 9.02 -25.38 15.87
C ARG A 101 9.82 -26.66 15.64
N ASN A 102 10.67 -26.66 14.61
CA ASN A 102 11.50 -27.82 14.27
C ASN A 102 12.72 -27.99 15.20
N ARG A 103 12.97 -27.08 16.14
CA ARG A 103 13.99 -27.25 17.15
C ARG A 103 13.52 -28.25 18.19
N LYS A 104 14.33 -29.29 18.46
CA LYS A 104 14.00 -30.36 19.41
C LYS A 104 13.92 -29.94 20.88
N THR A 105 14.25 -28.69 21.22
CA THR A 105 14.30 -28.15 22.59
C THR A 105 12.95 -27.95 23.27
N ARG A 106 11.87 -27.77 22.51
CA ARG A 106 10.51 -27.61 23.05
C ARG A 106 9.46 -27.93 22.01
N TYR A 107 8.81 -29.07 22.14
CA TYR A 107 7.69 -29.43 21.27
C TYR A 107 6.44 -28.64 21.65
N ARG A 108 5.82 -27.98 20.67
CA ARG A 108 4.49 -27.40 20.78
C ARG A 108 3.64 -27.90 19.64
N LYS A 109 2.47 -28.42 19.94
CA LYS A 109 1.51 -28.84 18.92
C LYS A 109 1.29 -27.70 17.89
N PRO A 110 1.33 -28.00 16.59
CA PRO A 110 1.04 -26.99 15.57
C PRO A 110 -0.42 -26.50 15.73
N ARG A 111 -0.60 -25.21 15.77
CA ARG A 111 -1.93 -24.57 15.81
C ARG A 111 -2.29 -24.11 14.41
N PHE A 112 -2.69 -25.02 13.54
CA PHE A 112 -2.94 -24.71 12.13
C PHE A 112 -4.16 -23.80 11.94
N ASN A 113 -5.22 -24.00 12.70
CA ASN A 113 -6.52 -23.37 12.48
C ASN A 113 -6.79 -22.14 13.36
N ASN A 114 -5.90 -21.75 14.27
CA ASN A 114 -6.13 -20.62 15.16
C ASN A 114 -6.43 -19.29 14.46
N ARG A 115 -6.02 -19.13 13.20
CA ARG A 115 -6.25 -17.89 12.44
C ARG A 115 -7.53 -17.95 11.62
N VAL A 116 -7.97 -19.11 11.22
CA VAL A 116 -9.23 -19.29 10.48
C VAL A 116 -10.39 -18.92 11.40
N HIS A 117 -10.37 -19.44 12.63
CA HIS A 117 -11.42 -19.18 13.63
C HIS A 117 -11.31 -17.80 14.30
N SER A 118 -10.16 -17.10 14.21
CA SER A 118 -9.98 -15.75 14.78
C SER A 118 -10.31 -14.61 13.82
N LYS A 119 -10.75 -14.90 12.61
CA LYS A 119 -11.20 -13.89 11.67
C LYS A 119 -12.59 -13.40 12.07
N HIS A 120 -12.69 -12.14 12.44
CA HIS A 120 -13.98 -11.49 12.73
C HIS A 120 -14.60 -10.95 11.43
N LYS A 121 -15.87 -10.63 11.45
CA LYS A 121 -16.56 -9.97 10.34
C LYS A 121 -15.82 -8.68 9.95
N GLY A 122 -15.55 -8.48 8.67
CA GLY A 122 -14.78 -7.33 8.18
C GLY A 122 -13.25 -7.45 8.29
N TRP A 123 -12.72 -8.63 8.66
CA TRP A 123 -11.27 -8.85 8.68
C TRP A 123 -10.65 -8.67 7.29
N LEU A 124 -9.63 -7.82 7.20
CA LEU A 124 -8.83 -7.63 5.99
C LEU A 124 -7.44 -8.27 6.12
N ALA A 125 -6.86 -8.66 4.99
CA ALA A 125 -5.49 -9.13 4.96
C ALA A 125 -4.54 -8.04 5.48
N PRO A 126 -3.52 -8.36 6.31
CA PRO A 126 -2.64 -7.35 6.89
C PRO A 126 -1.94 -6.42 5.89
N SER A 127 -1.71 -6.89 4.65
CA SER A 127 -1.14 -6.07 3.58
C SER A 127 -2.11 -5.01 3.06
N VAL A 128 -3.41 -5.31 3.05
CA VAL A 128 -4.48 -4.35 2.69
C VAL A 128 -4.69 -3.37 3.84
N GLU A 129 -4.83 -3.90 5.05
CA GLU A 129 -5.04 -3.12 6.27
C GLU A 129 -3.97 -2.06 6.49
N VAL A 130 -2.69 -2.44 6.35
CA VAL A 130 -1.57 -1.49 6.48
C VAL A 130 -1.66 -0.37 5.45
N LYS A 131 -1.98 -0.68 4.20
CA LYS A 131 -2.08 0.36 3.16
C LYS A 131 -3.24 1.31 3.40
N ILE A 132 -4.42 0.80 3.79
CA ILE A 132 -5.56 1.65 4.15
C ILE A 132 -5.17 2.59 5.30
N GLN A 133 -4.55 2.05 6.34
CA GLN A 133 -4.14 2.84 7.50
C GLN A 133 -3.07 3.90 7.14
N GLU A 134 -2.19 3.62 6.19
CA GLU A 134 -1.20 4.59 5.69
C GLU A 134 -1.86 5.74 4.95
N HIS A 135 -2.89 5.49 4.11
CA HIS A 135 -3.68 6.55 3.48
C HIS A 135 -4.37 7.43 4.54
N ILE A 136 -5.08 6.81 5.48
CA ILE A 136 -5.77 7.54 6.55
C ILE A 136 -4.80 8.39 7.38
N THR A 137 -3.65 7.81 7.75
CA THR A 137 -2.62 8.51 8.51
C THR A 137 -2.06 9.72 7.75
N ALA A 138 -1.81 9.56 6.45
CA ALA A 138 -1.33 10.64 5.60
C ALA A 138 -2.37 11.76 5.48
N ILE A 139 -3.63 11.43 5.25
CA ILE A 139 -4.73 12.39 5.17
C ILE A 139 -4.89 13.13 6.51
N LYS A 140 -4.94 12.43 7.64
CA LYS A 140 -5.02 13.04 8.98
C LYS A 140 -3.84 14.00 9.24
N ARG A 141 -2.64 13.64 8.79
CA ARG A 141 -1.45 14.50 8.91
C ARG A 141 -1.60 15.81 8.13
N ILE A 142 -2.23 15.79 6.96
CA ILE A 142 -2.51 16.99 6.18
C ILE A 142 -3.60 17.83 6.85
N CYS A 143 -4.68 17.21 7.34
CA CYS A 143 -5.74 17.90 8.08
C CYS A 143 -5.23 18.58 9.37
N GLN A 144 -4.14 18.08 9.97
CA GLN A 144 -3.52 18.71 11.14
C GLN A 144 -2.75 20.01 10.83
N ILE A 145 -2.41 20.28 9.59
CA ILE A 145 -1.61 21.45 9.17
C ILE A 145 -2.33 22.39 8.21
N LEU A 146 -3.46 21.96 7.65
CA LEU A 146 -4.28 22.70 6.70
C LEU A 146 -5.76 22.61 7.07
N PRO A 147 -6.52 23.70 6.93
CA PRO A 147 -7.95 23.75 7.21
C PRO A 147 -8.73 23.09 6.05
N ILE A 148 -8.66 21.76 5.96
CA ILE A 148 -9.34 21.00 4.90
C ILE A 148 -10.85 21.05 5.14
N SER A 149 -11.61 21.48 4.12
CA SER A 149 -13.08 21.56 4.15
C SER A 149 -13.74 20.32 3.53
N GLU A 150 -13.08 19.67 2.58
CA GLU A 150 -13.59 18.47 1.91
C GLU A 150 -12.45 17.59 1.41
N ILE A 151 -12.72 16.28 1.30
CA ILE A 151 -11.77 15.27 0.83
C ILE A 151 -12.38 14.54 -0.35
N HIS A 152 -11.64 14.43 -1.45
CA HIS A 152 -12.02 13.66 -2.62
C HIS A 152 -11.02 12.53 -2.85
N VAL A 153 -11.52 11.30 -2.98
CA VAL A 153 -10.67 10.11 -3.20
C VAL A 153 -11.05 9.47 -4.51
N GLU A 154 -10.07 9.11 -5.33
CA GLU A 154 -10.36 8.33 -6.54
C GLU A 154 -10.78 6.92 -6.15
N ILE A 155 -11.99 6.53 -6.58
CA ILE A 155 -12.52 5.17 -6.49
C ILE A 155 -12.53 4.53 -7.88
N SER A 156 -12.17 3.26 -7.97
CA SER A 156 -12.20 2.52 -9.23
C SER A 156 -13.56 1.85 -9.38
N GLU A 157 -14.24 2.07 -10.50
CA GLU A 157 -15.42 1.28 -10.87
C GLU A 157 -15.05 -0.05 -11.55
N PHE A 158 -13.78 -0.21 -11.99
CA PHE A 158 -13.35 -1.38 -12.72
C PHE A 158 -13.11 -2.55 -11.76
N ASP A 159 -14.18 -3.20 -11.42
CA ASP A 159 -14.20 -4.32 -10.50
C ASP A 159 -14.40 -5.62 -11.28
N LEU A 160 -13.29 -6.27 -11.60
CA LEU A 160 -13.29 -7.51 -12.38
C LEU A 160 -14.04 -8.66 -11.69
N GLN A 161 -14.00 -8.74 -10.34
CA GLN A 161 -14.75 -9.76 -9.62
C GLN A 161 -16.25 -9.50 -9.69
N ARG A 162 -16.64 -8.22 -9.61
CA ARG A 162 -18.03 -7.83 -9.76
C ARG A 162 -18.54 -8.07 -11.19
N LEU A 163 -17.74 -7.73 -12.20
CA LEU A 163 -18.10 -8.01 -13.60
C LEU A 163 -18.25 -9.52 -13.84
N LYS A 164 -17.31 -10.31 -13.34
CA LYS A 164 -17.38 -11.79 -13.43
C LYS A 164 -18.61 -12.34 -12.70
N ALA A 165 -18.90 -11.87 -11.50
CA ALA A 165 -20.08 -12.25 -10.77
C ALA A 165 -21.40 -11.89 -11.50
N MET A 166 -21.43 -10.72 -12.17
CA MET A 166 -22.56 -10.33 -13.01
C MET A 166 -22.72 -11.25 -14.23
N GLU A 167 -21.61 -11.60 -14.90
CA GLU A 167 -21.62 -12.54 -16.03
C GLU A 167 -22.06 -13.95 -15.62
N GLU A 168 -21.66 -14.40 -14.44
CA GLU A 168 -21.98 -15.73 -13.89
C GLU A 168 -23.32 -15.78 -13.15
N GLY A 169 -24.02 -14.64 -12.98
CA GLY A 169 -25.27 -14.57 -12.21
C GLY A 169 -25.07 -14.81 -10.70
N SER A 170 -23.84 -14.68 -10.20
CA SER A 170 -23.49 -14.89 -8.80
C SER A 170 -23.72 -13.62 -7.96
N PRO A 171 -23.90 -13.72 -6.62
CA PRO A 171 -24.00 -12.56 -5.75
C PRO A 171 -22.80 -11.61 -5.90
N LEU A 172 -23.08 -10.32 -5.95
CA LEU A 172 -22.02 -9.31 -6.10
C LEU A 172 -21.12 -9.26 -4.86
N PRO A 173 -19.79 -9.33 -5.01
CA PRO A 173 -18.88 -9.31 -3.88
C PRO A 173 -18.95 -7.97 -3.13
N VAL A 174 -18.97 -8.03 -1.80
CA VAL A 174 -19.00 -6.87 -0.91
C VAL A 174 -17.98 -7.03 0.21
N GLY A 175 -17.19 -6.01 0.47
CA GLY A 175 -16.25 -5.98 1.60
C GLY A 175 -15.26 -7.14 1.60
N THR A 176 -15.41 -8.10 2.53
CA THR A 176 -14.52 -9.25 2.68
C THR A 176 -14.65 -10.30 1.59
N ASP A 177 -15.75 -10.29 0.82
CA ASP A 177 -15.97 -11.26 -0.26
C ASP A 177 -14.90 -11.17 -1.35
N TYR A 178 -14.35 -9.97 -1.54
CA TYR A 178 -13.21 -9.76 -2.45
C TYR A 178 -11.94 -10.55 -2.07
N GLN A 179 -11.86 -11.04 -0.83
CA GLN A 179 -10.77 -11.91 -0.38
C GLN A 179 -11.04 -13.39 -0.64
N LEU A 180 -12.31 -13.74 -0.93
CA LEU A 180 -12.78 -15.07 -1.29
C LEU A 180 -12.62 -15.23 -2.81
N GLY A 181 -11.36 -15.28 -3.28
CA GLY A 181 -11.08 -15.48 -4.70
C GLY A 181 -11.25 -16.96 -5.12
N GLU A 182 -11.02 -17.25 -6.40
CA GLU A 182 -11.16 -18.57 -7.01
C GLU A 182 -10.39 -19.69 -6.30
N GLN A 183 -9.38 -19.37 -5.49
CA GLN A 183 -8.62 -20.33 -4.70
C GLN A 183 -9.18 -20.57 -3.29
N TYR A 184 -10.26 -19.89 -2.96
CA TYR A 184 -10.90 -20.10 -1.66
C TYR A 184 -11.46 -21.53 -1.58
N ASP A 185 -11.38 -22.15 -0.41
CA ASP A 185 -11.72 -23.53 -0.13
C ASP A 185 -10.79 -24.62 -0.72
N PHE A 186 -9.87 -24.28 -1.59
CA PHE A 186 -8.86 -25.24 -2.02
C PHE A 186 -7.74 -25.38 -0.99
N TYR A 187 -7.33 -26.60 -0.72
CA TYR A 187 -6.26 -26.91 0.23
C TYR A 187 -4.95 -26.15 -0.06
N ASN A 188 -4.62 -25.99 -1.34
CA ASN A 188 -3.47 -25.21 -1.82
C ASN A 188 -3.64 -24.84 -3.28
N THR A 189 -2.74 -23.96 -3.79
CA THR A 189 -2.71 -23.51 -5.19
C THR A 189 -2.60 -24.67 -6.19
N ARG A 190 -1.90 -25.75 -5.83
CA ARG A 190 -1.78 -26.92 -6.70
C ARG A 190 -3.14 -27.59 -6.93
N GLN A 191 -3.92 -27.79 -5.87
CA GLN A 191 -5.26 -28.40 -5.99
C GLN A 191 -6.21 -27.51 -6.80
N TYR A 192 -6.15 -26.22 -6.60
CA TYR A 192 -6.91 -25.27 -7.42
C TYR A 192 -6.53 -25.37 -8.91
N VAL A 193 -5.22 -25.40 -9.25
CA VAL A 193 -4.77 -25.49 -10.65
C VAL A 193 -5.20 -26.81 -11.28
N LEU A 194 -5.08 -27.92 -10.57
CA LEU A 194 -5.55 -29.22 -11.06
C LEU A 194 -7.06 -29.21 -11.33
N HIS A 195 -7.84 -28.66 -10.42
CA HIS A 195 -9.30 -28.53 -10.59
C HIS A 195 -9.65 -27.59 -11.76
N ARG A 196 -9.02 -26.39 -11.83
CA ARG A 196 -9.23 -25.44 -12.92
C ARG A 196 -8.95 -26.06 -14.29
N ASP A 197 -7.91 -26.87 -14.39
CA ASP A 197 -7.51 -27.54 -15.62
C ASP A 197 -8.26 -28.87 -15.87
N GLY A 198 -9.32 -29.14 -15.05
CA GLY A 198 -10.17 -30.33 -15.19
C GLY A 198 -9.43 -31.64 -15.00
N TYR A 199 -8.32 -31.64 -14.24
CA TYR A 199 -7.42 -32.80 -14.09
C TYR A 199 -6.90 -33.34 -15.42
N THR A 200 -6.90 -32.53 -16.47
CA THR A 200 -6.50 -32.88 -17.85
C THR A 200 -5.11 -32.32 -18.16
N PHE A 201 -4.32 -33.07 -18.94
CA PHE A 201 -3.01 -32.63 -19.38
C PHE A 201 -3.13 -31.54 -20.43
N GLN A 202 -2.76 -30.33 -20.10
CA GLN A 202 -2.93 -29.15 -20.95
C GLN A 202 -1.98 -29.09 -22.13
N CYS A 203 -1.03 -30.03 -22.24
CA CYS A 203 -0.07 -30.11 -23.35
C CYS A 203 -0.46 -31.18 -24.37
N CYS A 204 -0.71 -32.41 -23.92
CA CYS A 204 -1.09 -33.52 -24.77
C CYS A 204 -2.62 -33.77 -24.85
N GLY A 205 -3.40 -33.07 -24.03
CA GLY A 205 -4.86 -33.16 -24.04
C GLY A 205 -5.45 -34.51 -23.56
N THR A 206 -4.60 -35.43 -23.15
CA THR A 206 -5.04 -36.75 -22.67
C THR A 206 -5.45 -36.69 -21.20
N HIS A 207 -6.34 -37.57 -20.79
CA HIS A 207 -6.72 -37.81 -19.41
C HIS A 207 -6.49 -39.30 -19.12
N ASP A 208 -5.51 -39.60 -18.27
CA ASP A 208 -5.18 -40.95 -17.84
C ASP A 208 -5.01 -40.99 -16.32
N ASN A 209 -5.83 -41.75 -15.65
CA ASN A 209 -5.84 -41.88 -14.18
C ASN A 209 -4.53 -42.50 -13.63
N ASN A 210 -3.80 -43.24 -14.47
CA ASN A 210 -2.54 -43.90 -14.08
C ASN A 210 -1.32 -43.00 -14.20
N ILE A 211 -1.44 -41.83 -14.83
CA ILE A 211 -0.31 -40.92 -15.03
C ILE A 211 -0.34 -39.79 -13.99
N LYS A 212 0.80 -39.61 -13.33
CA LYS A 212 0.97 -38.57 -12.33
C LYS A 212 0.85 -37.15 -12.89
N LEU A 213 -0.03 -36.34 -12.28
CA LEU A 213 -0.22 -34.95 -12.60
C LEU A 213 0.88 -34.07 -11.97
N HIS A 214 1.48 -33.20 -12.77
CA HIS A 214 2.46 -32.21 -12.36
C HIS A 214 1.94 -30.80 -12.63
N VAL A 215 2.12 -29.89 -11.68
CA VAL A 215 1.88 -28.47 -11.89
C VAL A 215 3.20 -27.78 -12.19
N HIS A 216 3.31 -27.21 -13.40
CA HIS A 216 4.50 -26.59 -13.94
C HIS A 216 4.36 -25.07 -13.99
N HIS A 217 5.47 -24.35 -13.80
CA HIS A 217 5.52 -22.90 -13.95
C HIS A 217 5.74 -22.52 -15.42
N ILE A 218 4.83 -21.76 -16.02
CA ILE A 218 4.94 -21.27 -17.40
C ILE A 218 6.16 -20.36 -17.56
N GLU A 219 6.27 -19.37 -16.67
CA GLU A 219 7.50 -18.59 -16.48
C GLU A 219 8.21 -19.08 -15.21
N SER A 220 9.52 -18.85 -15.11
CA SER A 220 10.28 -19.29 -13.96
C SER A 220 9.65 -18.82 -12.64
N ARG A 221 9.83 -19.60 -11.58
CA ARG A 221 9.33 -19.22 -10.26
C ARG A 221 9.87 -17.89 -9.75
N GLN A 222 11.07 -17.50 -10.20
CA GLN A 222 11.70 -16.23 -9.82
C GLN A 222 11.00 -15.04 -10.47
N THR A 223 10.55 -15.18 -11.72
CA THR A 223 9.90 -14.12 -12.50
C THR A 223 8.38 -14.14 -12.36
N GLY A 224 7.75 -15.31 -12.48
CA GLY A 224 6.30 -15.48 -12.48
C GLY A 224 5.69 -15.79 -11.12
N GLY A 225 6.47 -16.30 -10.15
CA GLY A 225 6.01 -16.73 -8.85
C GLY A 225 5.01 -17.89 -8.89
N ASP A 226 4.38 -18.18 -7.75
CA ASP A 226 3.38 -19.25 -7.59
C ASP A 226 1.94 -18.76 -7.89
N ALA A 227 1.77 -17.75 -8.74
CA ALA A 227 0.45 -17.27 -9.14
C ALA A 227 -0.26 -18.34 -10.01
N PRO A 228 -1.58 -18.62 -9.81
CA PRO A 228 -2.30 -19.60 -10.62
C PRO A 228 -2.19 -19.37 -12.14
N SER A 229 -2.18 -18.09 -12.54
CA SER A 229 -2.02 -17.69 -13.95
C SER A 229 -0.66 -18.06 -14.54
N ASN A 230 0.33 -18.35 -13.69
CA ASN A 230 1.67 -18.81 -14.08
C ASN A 230 1.84 -20.33 -14.00
N LEU A 231 0.79 -21.06 -13.66
CA LEU A 231 0.81 -22.51 -13.41
C LEU A 231 -0.08 -23.24 -14.43
N ILE A 232 0.36 -24.42 -14.85
CA ILE A 232 -0.33 -25.27 -15.83
C ILE A 232 -0.18 -26.74 -15.43
N THR A 233 -1.20 -27.56 -15.71
CA THR A 233 -1.19 -28.99 -15.42
C THR A 233 -0.58 -29.76 -16.60
N LEU A 234 0.44 -30.57 -16.32
CA LEU A 234 1.13 -31.41 -17.29
C LEU A 234 1.20 -32.87 -16.80
N CYS A 235 1.31 -33.83 -17.72
CA CYS A 235 1.70 -35.19 -17.39
C CYS A 235 3.20 -35.26 -17.06
N GLU A 236 3.63 -36.31 -16.40
CA GLU A 236 5.03 -36.52 -16.03
C GLU A 236 5.97 -36.52 -17.26
N HIS A 237 5.54 -37.12 -18.38
CA HIS A 237 6.32 -37.19 -19.59
C HIS A 237 6.53 -35.79 -20.19
N CYS A 238 5.46 -35.00 -20.42
CA CYS A 238 5.54 -33.65 -20.95
C CYS A 238 6.34 -32.74 -20.02
N HIS A 239 6.16 -32.87 -18.70
CA HIS A 239 6.91 -32.10 -17.70
C HIS A 239 8.42 -32.37 -17.79
N LYS A 240 8.85 -33.63 -17.88
CA LYS A 240 10.25 -34.02 -18.05
C LYS A 240 10.81 -33.57 -19.40
N ALA A 241 10.03 -33.70 -20.49
CA ALA A 241 10.45 -33.28 -21.82
C ALA A 241 10.66 -31.75 -21.92
N LEU A 242 9.80 -30.98 -21.27
CA LEU A 242 9.86 -29.52 -21.21
C LEU A 242 11.11 -29.05 -20.45
N HIS A 243 11.42 -29.66 -19.30
CA HIS A 243 12.64 -29.36 -18.55
C HIS A 243 13.93 -29.74 -19.31
N LYS A 244 13.87 -30.72 -20.22
CA LYS A 244 15.00 -31.11 -21.08
C LYS A 244 15.10 -30.26 -22.36
N GLY A 245 14.21 -29.29 -22.56
CA GLY A 245 14.16 -28.49 -23.78
C GLY A 245 13.73 -29.24 -25.04
N LYS A 246 13.18 -30.47 -24.90
CA LYS A 246 12.70 -31.31 -26.00
C LYS A 246 11.25 -31.01 -26.40
N LEU A 247 10.54 -30.24 -25.61
CA LEU A 247 9.15 -29.88 -25.85
C LEU A 247 8.98 -28.41 -25.47
N GLU A 248 8.16 -27.70 -26.24
CA GLU A 248 7.69 -26.35 -25.91
C GLU A 248 6.21 -26.39 -25.51
N LEU A 249 5.76 -25.44 -24.67
CA LEU A 249 4.36 -25.32 -24.36
C LEU A 249 3.55 -24.98 -25.61
N PRO A 250 2.30 -25.49 -25.74
CA PRO A 250 1.46 -25.21 -26.91
C PRO A 250 1.31 -23.71 -27.14
N LYS A 251 1.31 -23.29 -28.42
CA LYS A 251 1.11 -21.88 -28.80
C LYS A 251 -0.16 -21.34 -28.16
N GLY A 252 -0.06 -20.21 -27.48
CA GLY A 252 -1.17 -19.61 -26.73
C GLY A 252 -1.19 -19.92 -25.22
N LYS A 253 -0.48 -20.92 -24.74
CA LYS A 253 -0.34 -21.21 -23.30
C LYS A 253 0.74 -20.30 -22.68
N LYS A 254 0.48 -18.98 -22.69
CA LYS A 254 1.30 -17.97 -22.04
C LYS A 254 0.74 -17.69 -20.64
N ARG A 255 1.60 -17.17 -19.77
CA ARG A 255 1.15 -16.68 -18.46
C ARG A 255 -0.01 -15.70 -18.62
N GLY A 256 -1.11 -15.98 -17.95
CA GLY A 256 -2.26 -15.09 -17.91
C GLY A 256 -1.94 -13.77 -17.19
N LYS A 257 -2.67 -12.71 -17.53
CA LYS A 257 -2.57 -11.44 -16.77
C LYS A 257 -3.05 -11.67 -15.35
N THR A 258 -2.30 -11.15 -14.37
CA THR A 258 -2.75 -11.16 -12.97
C THR A 258 -3.56 -9.90 -12.69
N TYR A 259 -4.77 -10.06 -12.22
CA TYR A 259 -5.66 -8.96 -11.81
C TYR A 259 -5.55 -8.64 -10.30
N ARG A 260 -4.50 -9.17 -9.65
CA ARG A 260 -4.27 -9.02 -8.22
C ARG A 260 -4.28 -7.55 -7.77
N ASP A 261 -3.66 -6.68 -8.55
CA ASP A 261 -3.60 -5.25 -8.20
C ASP A 261 -4.97 -4.58 -8.37
N ALA A 262 -5.76 -4.96 -9.38
CA ALA A 262 -7.11 -4.44 -9.57
C ALA A 262 -8.03 -4.87 -8.42
N THR A 263 -8.05 -6.15 -8.05
CA THR A 263 -8.80 -6.66 -6.90
C THR A 263 -8.39 -5.96 -5.61
N PHE A 264 -7.08 -5.82 -5.39
CA PHE A 264 -6.55 -5.12 -4.23
C PHE A 264 -7.05 -3.67 -4.18
N MET A 265 -7.01 -2.96 -5.30
CA MET A 265 -7.45 -1.56 -5.39
C MET A 265 -8.96 -1.43 -5.15
N GLY A 266 -9.78 -2.35 -5.66
CA GLY A 266 -11.23 -2.38 -5.42
C GLY A 266 -11.56 -2.46 -3.93
N ILE A 267 -10.96 -3.42 -3.21
CA ILE A 267 -11.14 -3.58 -1.76
C ILE A 267 -10.67 -2.33 -1.02
N MET A 268 -9.46 -1.87 -1.35
CA MET A 268 -8.79 -0.78 -0.63
C MET A 268 -9.55 0.53 -0.74
N ARG A 269 -9.89 0.96 -1.96
CA ARG A 269 -10.51 2.27 -2.22
C ARG A 269 -11.88 2.40 -1.57
N LYS A 270 -12.71 1.36 -1.69
CA LYS A 270 -14.04 1.34 -1.07
C LYS A 270 -13.93 1.41 0.45
N THR A 271 -13.12 0.53 1.05
CA THR A 271 -12.92 0.50 2.50
C THR A 271 -12.26 1.78 3.02
N LEU A 272 -11.33 2.37 2.25
CA LEU A 272 -10.71 3.65 2.58
C LEU A 272 -11.75 4.75 2.71
N LEU A 273 -12.63 4.90 1.72
CA LEU A 273 -13.66 5.93 1.73
C LEU A 273 -14.65 5.74 2.90
N GLU A 274 -15.08 4.49 3.15
CA GLU A 274 -15.96 4.17 4.28
C GLU A 274 -15.32 4.51 5.64
N ARG A 275 -14.03 4.25 5.80
CA ARG A 275 -13.29 4.56 7.04
C ARG A 275 -13.01 6.04 7.19
N LEU A 276 -12.65 6.74 6.12
CA LEU A 276 -12.45 8.18 6.15
C LEU A 276 -13.69 8.91 6.67
N ARG A 277 -14.87 8.53 6.20
CA ARG A 277 -16.16 9.09 6.67
C ARG A 277 -16.44 8.87 8.17
N LYS A 278 -15.81 7.86 8.77
CA LYS A 278 -15.97 7.53 10.20
C LYS A 278 -14.87 8.11 11.07
N GLU A 279 -13.68 8.28 10.53
CA GLU A 279 -12.47 8.57 11.31
C GLU A 279 -11.96 10.01 11.16
N VAL A 280 -12.48 10.75 10.18
CA VAL A 280 -12.07 12.14 9.90
C VAL A 280 -13.33 12.99 9.90
N ASP A 281 -13.31 14.08 10.69
CA ASP A 281 -14.42 15.01 10.83
C ASP A 281 -14.54 15.98 9.64
N VAL A 282 -14.14 15.51 8.43
CA VAL A 282 -14.22 16.27 7.19
C VAL A 282 -15.00 15.45 6.18
N PRO A 283 -15.96 16.04 5.44
CA PRO A 283 -16.73 15.36 4.42
C PRO A 283 -15.83 14.70 3.39
N ALA A 284 -16.03 13.38 3.15
CA ALA A 284 -15.26 12.60 2.18
C ALA A 284 -16.17 12.04 1.08
N SER A 285 -15.79 12.27 -0.17
CA SER A 285 -16.49 11.80 -1.37
C SER A 285 -15.58 11.01 -2.29
N GLY A 286 -16.18 10.20 -3.18
CA GLY A 286 -15.47 9.45 -4.20
C GLY A 286 -15.57 10.13 -5.56
N THR A 287 -14.50 10.04 -6.35
CA THR A 287 -14.49 10.42 -7.78
C THR A 287 -13.95 9.25 -8.62
N TYR A 288 -14.13 9.33 -9.93
CA TYR A 288 -13.80 8.24 -10.84
C TYR A 288 -12.62 8.60 -11.75
N GLY A 289 -11.81 7.62 -12.09
CA GLY A 289 -10.61 7.80 -12.89
C GLY A 289 -10.85 8.42 -14.27
N TYR A 290 -12.01 8.20 -14.90
CA TYR A 290 -12.34 8.86 -16.17
C TYR A 290 -12.58 10.36 -16.01
N ILE A 291 -13.13 10.81 -14.87
CA ILE A 291 -13.30 12.22 -14.52
C ILE A 291 -11.94 12.87 -14.28
N THR A 292 -11.08 12.18 -13.52
CA THR A 292 -9.69 12.61 -13.28
C THR A 292 -8.94 12.81 -14.60
N LYS A 293 -9.04 11.82 -15.52
CA LYS A 293 -8.42 11.89 -16.84
C LYS A 293 -8.97 13.08 -17.65
N TYR A 294 -10.29 13.27 -17.70
CA TYR A 294 -10.94 14.35 -18.43
C TYR A 294 -10.40 15.72 -17.96
N TRP A 295 -10.38 15.96 -16.65
CA TRP A 295 -9.91 17.23 -16.11
C TRP A 295 -8.41 17.44 -16.32
N ARG A 296 -7.61 16.38 -16.20
CA ARG A 296 -6.15 16.47 -16.42
C ARG A 296 -5.83 16.86 -17.87
N GLU A 297 -6.46 16.21 -18.85
CA GLU A 297 -6.25 16.52 -20.26
C GLU A 297 -6.70 17.95 -20.59
N ARG A 298 -7.85 18.38 -20.05
CA ARG A 298 -8.37 19.74 -20.24
C ARG A 298 -7.54 20.83 -19.56
N ALA A 299 -6.92 20.52 -18.43
CA ALA A 299 -6.00 21.42 -17.75
C ALA A 299 -4.58 21.40 -18.34
N GLY A 300 -4.30 20.58 -19.35
CA GLY A 300 -2.95 20.45 -19.97
C GLY A 300 -1.90 19.89 -19.02
N LEU A 301 -2.30 19.13 -18.00
CA LEU A 301 -1.38 18.56 -17.01
C LEU A 301 -0.84 17.20 -17.46
N GLU A 302 0.45 16.98 -17.29
CA GLU A 302 1.08 15.69 -17.53
C GLU A 302 0.58 14.63 -16.54
N LYS A 303 0.58 13.35 -16.95
CA LYS A 303 0.17 12.26 -16.08
C LYS A 303 1.17 12.03 -14.96
N SER A 304 0.76 12.36 -13.73
CA SER A 304 1.48 12.06 -12.51
C SER A 304 0.48 11.87 -11.36
N HIS A 305 0.87 11.16 -10.30
CA HIS A 305 0.01 10.99 -9.13
C HIS A 305 -0.36 12.31 -8.46
N ILE A 306 0.53 13.30 -8.51
CA ILE A 306 0.28 14.64 -7.97
C ILE A 306 -0.73 15.39 -8.82
N ASN A 307 -0.55 15.41 -10.15
CA ASN A 307 -1.47 16.09 -11.07
C ASN A 307 -2.85 15.42 -11.08
N ASP A 308 -2.91 14.10 -10.97
CA ASP A 308 -4.16 13.39 -10.79
C ASP A 308 -4.84 13.80 -9.47
N ALA A 309 -4.08 13.93 -8.36
CA ALA A 309 -4.61 14.43 -7.09
C ALA A 309 -5.11 15.90 -7.17
N ILE A 310 -4.45 16.78 -7.95
CA ILE A 310 -4.95 18.14 -8.20
C ILE A 310 -6.30 18.07 -8.94
N CYS A 311 -6.42 17.23 -9.96
CA CYS A 311 -7.68 17.07 -10.70
C CYS A 311 -8.81 16.47 -9.85
N ILE A 312 -8.46 15.60 -8.89
CA ILE A 312 -9.39 15.01 -7.94
C ILE A 312 -9.90 16.05 -6.93
N SER A 313 -9.12 17.05 -6.58
CA SER A 313 -9.40 18.02 -5.54
C SER A 313 -10.47 19.06 -5.86
N LYS A 314 -11.23 18.93 -6.96
CA LYS A 314 -12.27 19.88 -7.41
C LYS A 314 -11.77 21.13 -8.14
N TYR A 315 -10.49 21.53 -7.98
CA TYR A 315 -9.93 22.72 -8.62
C TYR A 315 -8.78 22.35 -9.58
N PRO A 316 -9.08 21.74 -10.74
CA PRO A 316 -8.06 21.22 -11.67
C PRO A 316 -7.18 22.32 -12.31
N TYR A 317 -7.64 23.57 -12.30
CA TYR A 317 -6.91 24.73 -12.82
C TYR A 317 -6.11 25.48 -11.75
N ALA A 318 -6.11 25.00 -10.51
CA ALA A 318 -5.30 25.60 -9.45
C ALA A 318 -3.82 25.57 -9.82
N LYS A 319 -3.13 26.72 -9.69
CA LYS A 319 -1.70 26.83 -10.04
C LYS A 319 -0.88 25.85 -9.18
N PRO A 320 -0.18 24.86 -9.78
CA PRO A 320 0.67 23.93 -9.04
C PRO A 320 1.81 24.62 -8.30
N LEU A 321 2.38 23.97 -7.30
CA LEU A 321 3.62 24.39 -6.67
C LEU A 321 4.82 23.87 -7.49
N ASP A 322 5.94 24.59 -7.48
CA ASP A 322 7.17 24.16 -8.16
C ASP A 322 7.83 22.95 -7.47
N THR A 323 7.49 22.69 -6.22
CA THR A 323 8.05 21.61 -5.41
C THR A 323 6.97 20.83 -4.68
N TYR A 324 7.22 19.55 -4.44
CA TYR A 324 6.33 18.67 -3.70
C TYR A 324 7.10 17.86 -2.65
N TYR A 325 6.38 17.33 -1.68
CA TYR A 325 6.95 16.43 -0.68
C TYR A 325 6.98 15.01 -1.23
N LEU A 326 8.18 14.41 -1.22
CA LEU A 326 8.34 12.99 -1.49
C LEU A 326 8.51 12.27 -0.15
N THR A 327 7.55 11.43 0.19
CA THR A 327 7.52 10.74 1.47
C THR A 327 7.46 9.22 1.31
N LYS A 328 7.93 8.51 2.30
CA LYS A 328 7.92 7.05 2.31
C LYS A 328 7.45 6.53 3.64
N ALA A 329 6.43 5.68 3.61
CA ALA A 329 5.99 4.99 4.80
C ALA A 329 7.00 3.91 5.20
N VAL A 330 7.46 3.95 6.43
CA VAL A 330 8.42 2.99 6.98
C VAL A 330 7.87 2.33 8.22
N ARG A 331 8.32 1.10 8.48
CA ARG A 331 7.98 0.43 9.72
C ARG A 331 8.64 1.13 10.89
N ASN A 332 7.84 1.53 11.88
CA ASN A 332 8.39 1.97 13.15
C ASN A 332 8.99 0.78 13.91
N HIS A 333 10.28 0.86 14.23
CA HIS A 333 11.00 -0.16 14.98
C HIS A 333 11.17 0.33 16.42
N ASN A 334 10.42 -0.28 17.34
CA ASN A 334 10.55 0.01 18.78
C ASN A 334 11.80 -0.63 19.42
N ARG A 335 12.64 -1.31 18.65
CA ARG A 335 13.84 -1.98 19.12
C ARG A 335 15.04 -1.56 18.31
N GLN A 336 16.17 -1.48 18.99
CA GLN A 336 17.47 -1.24 18.37
C GLN A 336 17.72 -2.17 17.17
N ILE A 337 18.48 -1.69 16.23
CA ILE A 337 18.84 -2.29 14.95
C ILE A 337 19.75 -3.53 15.15
N HIS A 338 19.45 -4.38 16.12
CA HIS A 338 20.16 -5.64 16.29
C HIS A 338 19.53 -6.69 15.38
N LYS A 339 20.18 -6.96 14.26
CA LYS A 339 19.96 -8.20 13.53
C LYS A 339 20.60 -9.33 14.35
N SER A 340 19.82 -10.02 15.18
CA SER A 340 20.32 -11.28 15.74
C SER A 340 20.36 -12.33 14.63
N ASN A 341 21.53 -12.59 14.11
CA ASN A 341 21.77 -13.71 13.21
C ASN A 341 21.82 -14.99 14.05
N PHE A 342 20.83 -15.87 13.84
CA PHE A 342 20.87 -17.21 14.40
C PHE A 342 21.72 -18.08 13.47
N SER A 343 22.85 -18.60 13.95
CA SER A 343 23.61 -19.61 13.23
C SER A 343 22.91 -20.97 13.25
N LYS A 344 23.19 -21.83 12.27
CA LYS A 344 22.84 -23.26 12.33
C LYS A 344 23.33 -23.83 13.67
N GLY A 345 22.45 -24.47 14.44
CA GLY A 345 22.73 -24.94 15.79
C GLY A 345 22.23 -24.08 16.95
N GLY A 346 21.60 -22.95 16.67
CA GLY A 346 20.92 -22.13 17.68
C GLY A 346 21.84 -21.24 18.52
N ILE A 347 23.13 -21.17 18.24
CA ILE A 347 24.09 -20.30 18.93
C ILE A 347 23.90 -18.87 18.43
N ARG A 348 23.64 -17.95 19.36
CA ARG A 348 23.56 -16.52 19.11
C ARG A 348 24.94 -15.97 18.77
N LYS A 349 25.18 -15.49 17.56
CA LYS A 349 26.34 -14.64 17.31
C LYS A 349 26.16 -13.34 18.10
N ARG A 350 27.19 -12.92 18.81
CA ARG A 350 27.24 -11.60 19.45
C ARG A 350 27.04 -10.52 18.37
N ASN A 351 26.46 -9.39 18.77
CA ASN A 351 26.35 -8.24 17.89
C ASN A 351 27.76 -7.84 17.41
N GLN A 352 27.97 -7.87 16.11
CA GLN A 352 29.25 -7.53 15.47
C GLN A 352 29.27 -6.10 14.94
N ALA A 353 28.26 -5.27 15.29
CA ALA A 353 28.32 -3.86 14.95
C ALA A 353 29.56 -3.24 15.61
N PRO A 354 30.35 -2.46 14.88
CA PRO A 354 31.50 -1.80 15.46
C PRO A 354 31.05 -0.90 16.61
N TYR A 355 31.84 -0.87 17.67
CA TYR A 355 31.59 -0.07 18.86
C TYR A 355 31.57 1.42 18.55
N LEU A 356 32.34 1.83 17.57
CA LEU A 356 32.41 3.17 17.02
C LEU A 356 32.00 3.15 15.55
N VAL A 357 31.09 4.03 15.15
CA VAL A 357 30.71 4.26 13.77
C VAL A 357 31.03 5.72 13.44
N LYS A 358 31.97 5.95 12.54
CA LYS A 358 32.46 7.32 12.20
C LYS A 358 32.88 8.12 13.45
N GLY A 359 33.51 7.47 14.43
CA GLY A 359 33.98 8.09 15.67
C GLY A 359 32.92 8.25 16.76
N PHE A 360 31.66 7.91 16.52
CA PHE A 360 30.58 8.05 17.47
C PHE A 360 30.15 6.69 18.05
N ARG A 361 29.76 6.71 19.31
CA ARG A 361 29.12 5.57 20.00
C ARG A 361 27.60 5.71 19.95
N LEU A 362 26.91 4.63 20.22
CA LEU A 362 25.47 4.68 20.45
C LEU A 362 25.19 5.59 21.66
N PHE A 363 24.26 6.54 21.49
CA PHE A 363 23.85 7.57 22.45
C PHE A 363 24.81 8.75 22.61
N ASP A 364 25.88 8.88 21.83
CA ASP A 364 26.67 10.11 21.83
C ASP A 364 25.79 11.29 21.40
N LYS A 365 25.89 12.38 22.15
CA LYS A 365 25.23 13.64 21.81
C LYS A 365 26.09 14.34 20.74
N VAL A 366 25.51 14.53 19.57
CA VAL A 366 26.19 15.20 18.45
C VAL A 366 25.49 16.50 18.09
N LEU A 367 26.27 17.49 17.74
CA LEU A 367 25.78 18.74 17.17
C LEU A 367 25.95 18.62 15.63
N TYR A 368 24.85 18.65 14.90
CA TYR A 368 24.87 18.69 13.44
C TYR A 368 24.66 20.14 12.99
N GLN A 369 25.69 20.69 12.38
CA GLN A 369 25.61 21.96 11.68
C GLN A 369 25.32 21.64 10.20
N GLY A 370 24.05 21.75 9.80
CA GLY A 370 23.57 21.58 8.43
C GLY A 370 23.51 22.89 7.68
#